data_39a3297368c18b188a2dd664cce95e26
#
_entry.id   39a3297368c18b188a2dd664cce95e26
#
_cell.length_a   1.000
_cell.length_b   1.000
_cell.length_c   1.000
_cell.angle_alpha   90.00
_cell.angle_beta   90.00
_cell.angle_gamma   90.00
#
_symmetry.space_group_name_H-M   'P 1'
#
loop_
_entity.id
_entity.type
_entity.pdbx_description
1 polymer ?
#
loop_
_entity_poly.entity_id
_entity_poly.type
_entity_poly.pdbx_seq_one_letter_code
_entity_poly.pdbx_strand_id
1 'polypeptide(L)'
;MADSIDLGPIDLADVVALDQALTRTTAADGFGVTDNGFVPKPFGRILTEKLALARLLLGSDLDLTAGSVIRKLLELSALEDARTWAALARMYDDQYVASATGDALSRLGEELGVTRPFLEATGVVSLTFVPPAGRNSLTIPRGARLLSTGDHHAATSAPVTLTRDRPTQIVEVVAFYPGPDHNLDPAQPAQKLVRWNPDDRKLEWDGSLPGLTQLARIAGVDPKTIVAIAHTTPLTGGELGWPDGRYRTLLLRAPRALWSADGVRLAASLVPGVRQAQVIDDLGGLDVDLAIFGQFRFGEALFAAGRDLVAPHTVDVLVAPRPAAITGEGPGNLRDDVAAAVEHLRPLGIRIRVIEADQVFVGIEAKISTEGLPIPRSPSAQLTSPVANELKQRLLARVADYVESLRFGDPVRYAEVMFALMSEPGVSDVVDLRLLRFPPLNPQAADPTNGYQRMEFGVNVQVAATQIAVPVNDDRGVMLI
;
A
#
# COMPACT_ATOMS: atom_id res chain seq x y z
N MET A 1 14.27 62.73 -39.67
CA MET A 1 13.09 63.09 -38.90
C MET A 1 12.19 61.84 -38.98
N ALA A 2 12.08 61.09 -37.93
CA ALA A 2 11.14 59.98 -37.86
C ALA A 2 9.78 60.58 -37.56
N ASP A 3 8.85 60.49 -38.51
CA ASP A 3 7.46 60.81 -38.25
C ASP A 3 7.00 59.93 -37.04
N SER A 4 6.72 60.61 -35.97
CA SER A 4 6.02 60.02 -34.85
C SER A 4 4.60 59.64 -35.32
N ILE A 5 4.32 58.39 -35.51
CA ILE A 5 2.99 57.90 -35.74
C ILE A 5 2.18 58.28 -34.49
N ASP A 6 1.30 59.27 -34.65
CA ASP A 6 0.33 59.63 -33.62
C ASP A 6 -0.67 58.49 -33.53
N LEU A 7 -0.42 57.54 -32.64
CA LEU A 7 -1.39 56.57 -32.22
C LEU A 7 -2.40 57.35 -31.38
N GLY A 8 -3.45 57.84 -32.00
CA GLY A 8 -4.55 58.43 -31.28
C GLY A 8 -4.96 57.64 -30.06
N PRO A 9 -5.69 58.18 -29.08
CA PRO A 9 -6.02 57.49 -27.86
C PRO A 9 -6.73 56.17 -28.22
N ILE A 10 -6.12 55.04 -27.82
CA ILE A 10 -6.73 53.75 -27.96
C ILE A 10 -8.05 53.80 -27.18
N ASP A 11 -9.18 53.75 -27.88
CA ASP A 11 -10.46 53.68 -27.20
C ASP A 11 -10.58 52.27 -26.60
N LEU A 12 -10.55 52.22 -25.27
CA LEU A 12 -10.69 50.98 -24.53
C LEU A 12 -12.01 50.27 -24.87
N ALA A 13 -13.04 51.03 -25.27
CA ALA A 13 -14.32 50.52 -25.68
C ALA A 13 -14.23 49.67 -26.97
N ASP A 14 -13.39 50.09 -27.94
CA ASP A 14 -13.17 49.33 -29.19
C ASP A 14 -12.44 48.02 -28.94
N VAL A 15 -11.49 47.99 -28.01
CA VAL A 15 -10.76 46.79 -27.59
C VAL A 15 -11.71 45.81 -26.89
N VAL A 16 -12.55 46.31 -25.99
CA VAL A 16 -13.54 45.49 -25.29
C VAL A 16 -14.60 44.93 -26.27
N ALA A 17 -15.08 45.78 -27.21
CA ALA A 17 -16.02 45.38 -28.23
C ALA A 17 -15.45 44.30 -29.16
N LEU A 18 -14.17 44.41 -29.53
CA LEU A 18 -13.45 43.39 -30.31
C LEU A 18 -13.28 42.09 -29.53
N ASP A 19 -12.89 42.15 -28.27
CA ASP A 19 -12.76 40.99 -27.40
C ASP A 19 -14.10 40.25 -27.26
N GLN A 20 -15.19 40.97 -27.03
CA GLN A 20 -16.53 40.44 -26.97
C GLN A 20 -16.95 39.78 -28.32
N ALA A 21 -16.63 40.44 -29.45
CA ALA A 21 -16.94 39.90 -30.76
C ALA A 21 -16.18 38.62 -31.07
N LEU A 22 -14.89 38.60 -30.73
CA LEU A 22 -14.04 37.40 -30.86
C LEU A 22 -14.50 36.25 -29.94
N THR A 23 -14.92 36.56 -28.73
CA THR A 23 -15.49 35.60 -27.78
C THR A 23 -16.80 35.00 -28.28
N ARG A 24 -17.69 35.83 -28.89
CA ARG A 24 -18.97 35.36 -29.47
C ARG A 24 -18.79 34.52 -30.71
N THR A 25 -17.81 34.84 -31.57
CA THR A 25 -17.58 34.10 -32.83
C THR A 25 -16.89 32.77 -32.65
N THR A 26 -16.30 32.53 -31.52
CA THR A 26 -15.61 31.27 -31.19
C THR A 26 -16.45 30.34 -30.38
N ALA A 27 -17.66 30.10 -30.81
CA ALA A 27 -18.52 29.12 -30.24
C ALA A 27 -18.31 28.91 -28.75
N ALA A 28 -19.04 29.53 -28.07
CA ALA A 28 -19.32 29.08 -26.82
C ALA A 28 -18.30 29.01 -25.78
N ASP A 29 -17.97 28.20 -25.44
CA ASP A 29 -17.51 27.84 -24.17
C ASP A 29 -16.15 28.42 -23.95
N GLY A 30 -16.19 29.60 -23.37
CA GLY A 30 -15.08 30.47 -23.14
C GLY A 30 -13.85 29.78 -22.66
N PHE A 31 -12.71 30.38 -22.89
CA PHE A 31 -11.46 30.04 -22.25
C PHE A 31 -11.49 30.55 -20.80
N GLY A 32 -10.72 29.90 -19.90
CA GLY A 32 -10.72 30.19 -18.48
C GLY A 32 -11.55 29.17 -17.70
N VAL A 33 -12.18 29.57 -16.62
CA VAL A 33 -12.97 28.68 -15.77
C VAL A 33 -14.31 28.39 -16.45
N THR A 34 -14.57 27.14 -16.77
CA THR A 34 -15.79 26.63 -17.39
C THR A 34 -16.45 25.58 -16.50
N ASP A 35 -17.65 25.14 -16.84
CA ASP A 35 -18.36 24.06 -16.12
C ASP A 35 -17.57 22.74 -16.12
N ASN A 36 -16.68 22.55 -17.09
CA ASN A 36 -15.83 21.38 -17.23
C ASN A 36 -14.39 21.58 -16.69
N GLY A 37 -14.12 22.67 -16.00
CA GLY A 37 -12.80 23.02 -15.48
C GLY A 37 -12.15 24.20 -16.22
N PHE A 38 -10.86 24.36 -16.06
CA PHE A 38 -10.11 25.43 -16.69
C PHE A 38 -9.66 25.06 -18.11
N VAL A 39 -10.05 25.86 -19.09
CA VAL A 39 -9.67 25.70 -20.50
C VAL A 39 -8.65 26.77 -20.87
N PRO A 40 -7.36 26.41 -21.10
CA PRO A 40 -6.36 27.39 -21.49
C PRO A 40 -6.56 27.83 -22.95
N LYS A 41 -6.36 29.12 -23.21
CA LYS A 41 -6.40 29.65 -24.56
C LYS A 41 -5.17 29.18 -25.34
N PRO A 42 -5.34 28.47 -26.47
CA PRO A 42 -4.20 27.93 -27.21
C PRO A 42 -3.48 29.04 -27.99
N PHE A 43 -2.16 28.85 -28.20
CA PHE A 43 -1.29 29.78 -28.93
C PHE A 43 -1.89 30.29 -30.25
N GLY A 44 -2.41 29.39 -31.09
CA GLY A 44 -2.99 29.77 -32.37
C GLY A 44 -4.17 30.73 -32.25
N ARG A 45 -4.99 30.56 -31.22
CA ARG A 45 -6.11 31.44 -30.93
C ARG A 45 -5.62 32.82 -30.46
N ILE A 46 -4.70 32.88 -29.51
CA ILE A 46 -4.10 34.14 -29.02
C ILE A 46 -3.45 34.91 -30.18
N LEU A 47 -2.70 34.22 -31.02
CA LEU A 47 -2.06 34.85 -32.18
C LEU A 47 -3.11 35.42 -33.16
N THR A 48 -4.17 34.69 -33.45
CA THR A 48 -5.24 35.16 -34.33
C THR A 48 -5.91 36.43 -33.78
N GLU A 49 -6.19 36.48 -32.50
CA GLU A 49 -6.75 37.64 -31.82
C GLU A 49 -5.78 38.83 -31.87
N LYS A 50 -4.48 38.62 -31.60
CA LYS A 50 -3.47 39.66 -31.69
C LYS A 50 -3.29 40.24 -33.11
N LEU A 51 -3.34 39.35 -34.11
CA LEU A 51 -3.27 39.78 -35.52
C LEU A 51 -4.52 40.58 -35.91
N ALA A 52 -5.70 40.19 -35.45
CA ALA A 52 -6.93 40.93 -35.70
C ALA A 52 -6.92 42.31 -34.99
N LEU A 53 -6.47 42.34 -33.74
CA LEU A 53 -6.32 43.58 -32.97
C LEU A 53 -5.28 44.53 -33.59
N ALA A 54 -4.14 43.97 -34.04
CA ALA A 54 -3.11 44.79 -34.71
C ALA A 54 -3.62 45.47 -36.00
N ARG A 55 -4.45 44.74 -36.78
CA ARG A 55 -5.09 45.32 -37.98
C ARG A 55 -6.07 46.42 -37.64
N LEU A 56 -6.83 46.25 -36.53
CA LEU A 56 -7.76 47.27 -36.07
C LEU A 56 -7.06 48.53 -35.59
N LEU A 57 -5.99 48.37 -34.80
CA LEU A 57 -5.32 49.51 -34.15
C LEU A 57 -4.28 50.20 -35.05
N LEU A 58 -3.59 49.45 -35.93
CA LEU A 58 -2.48 49.97 -36.74
C LEU A 58 -2.80 50.12 -38.23
N GLY A 59 -4.01 49.74 -38.63
CA GLY A 59 -4.50 49.86 -39.99
C GLY A 59 -4.50 48.56 -40.79
N SER A 60 -5.35 48.50 -41.84
CA SER A 60 -5.57 47.31 -42.64
C SER A 60 -4.41 46.98 -43.60
N ASP A 61 -3.55 47.94 -43.87
CA ASP A 61 -2.39 47.83 -44.75
C ASP A 61 -1.10 47.36 -44.04
N LEU A 62 -1.24 47.04 -42.73
CA LEU A 62 -0.14 46.52 -41.96
C LEU A 62 0.36 45.16 -42.50
N ASP A 63 1.69 45.09 -42.74
CA ASP A 63 2.32 43.83 -43.15
C ASP A 63 2.38 42.83 -42.02
N LEU A 64 1.47 41.84 -42.09
CA LEU A 64 1.38 40.70 -41.20
C LEU A 64 1.69 39.37 -41.88
N THR A 65 2.44 39.43 -43.00
CA THR A 65 2.91 38.22 -43.69
C THR A 65 3.88 37.43 -42.84
N ALA A 66 3.97 36.15 -43.10
CA ALA A 66 4.92 35.28 -42.41
C ALA A 66 6.35 35.78 -42.60
N GLY A 67 7.01 36.18 -41.51
CA GLY A 67 8.38 36.70 -41.56
C GLY A 67 8.50 38.20 -41.33
N SER A 68 7.41 39.00 -41.41
CA SER A 68 7.45 40.41 -41.07
C SER A 68 7.85 40.63 -39.60
N VAL A 69 8.49 41.76 -39.32
CA VAL A 69 8.98 42.06 -37.94
C VAL A 69 7.82 42.16 -36.98
N ILE A 70 6.73 42.81 -37.36
CA ILE A 70 5.56 43.00 -36.51
C ILE A 70 4.92 41.67 -36.19
N ARG A 71 4.74 40.82 -37.19
CA ARG A 71 4.18 39.47 -36.94
C ARG A 71 5.05 38.65 -35.99
N LYS A 72 6.39 38.72 -36.11
CA LYS A 72 7.32 38.03 -35.19
C LYS A 72 7.20 38.55 -33.75
N LEU A 73 7.01 39.87 -33.58
CA LEU A 73 6.79 40.44 -32.26
C LEU A 73 5.44 39.95 -31.65
N LEU A 74 4.39 39.88 -32.47
CA LEU A 74 3.10 39.38 -32.05
C LEU A 74 3.14 37.90 -31.73
N GLU A 75 3.88 37.10 -32.51
CA GLU A 75 4.11 35.68 -32.27
C GLU A 75 4.87 35.46 -30.93
N LEU A 76 5.92 36.26 -30.67
CA LEU A 76 6.65 36.19 -29.41
C LEU A 76 5.75 36.55 -28.22
N SER A 77 4.99 37.64 -28.30
CA SER A 77 4.03 38.03 -27.27
C SER A 77 2.91 36.98 -27.10
N ALA A 78 2.39 36.40 -28.18
CA ALA A 78 1.39 35.34 -28.11
C ALA A 78 1.93 34.05 -27.43
N LEU A 79 3.24 33.76 -27.61
CA LEU A 79 3.87 32.63 -26.93
C LEU A 79 3.96 32.85 -25.42
N GLU A 80 4.32 34.08 -24.98
CA GLU A 80 4.37 34.39 -23.53
C GLU A 80 2.97 34.34 -22.91
N ASP A 81 1.95 34.85 -23.61
CA ASP A 81 0.57 34.72 -23.12
C ASP A 81 0.12 33.25 -23.08
N ALA A 82 0.46 32.43 -24.07
CA ALA A 82 0.14 31.00 -24.06
C ALA A 82 0.81 30.27 -22.89
N ARG A 83 2.05 30.63 -22.55
CA ARG A 83 2.74 30.14 -21.35
C ARG A 83 2.02 30.54 -20.07
N THR A 84 1.55 31.79 -20.01
CA THR A 84 0.77 32.30 -18.89
C THR A 84 -0.55 31.52 -18.73
N TRP A 85 -1.27 31.27 -19.82
CA TRP A 85 -2.49 30.45 -19.81
C TRP A 85 -2.22 29.02 -19.34
N ALA A 86 -1.12 28.43 -19.79
CA ALA A 86 -0.71 27.09 -19.34
C ALA A 86 -0.33 27.07 -17.84
N ALA A 87 0.31 28.13 -17.34
CA ALA A 87 0.59 28.27 -15.91
C ALA A 87 -0.69 28.40 -15.07
N LEU A 88 -1.66 29.21 -15.56
CA LEU A 88 -2.98 29.35 -14.90
C LEU A 88 -3.75 28.02 -14.88
N ALA A 89 -3.70 27.25 -15.97
CA ALA A 89 -4.34 25.94 -16.01
C ALA A 89 -3.73 25.00 -14.95
N ARG A 90 -2.40 24.96 -14.86
CA ARG A 90 -1.73 24.16 -13.83
C ARG A 90 -2.08 24.65 -12.43
N MET A 91 -2.06 25.96 -12.20
CA MET A 91 -2.43 26.55 -10.92
C MET A 91 -3.88 26.22 -10.52
N TYR A 92 -4.80 26.18 -11.48
CA TYR A 92 -6.17 25.74 -11.26
C TYR A 92 -6.25 24.28 -10.86
N ASP A 93 -5.56 23.39 -11.60
CA ASP A 93 -5.52 21.96 -11.32
C ASP A 93 -4.90 21.67 -9.95
N ASP A 94 -3.89 22.44 -9.56
CA ASP A 94 -3.19 22.30 -8.28
C ASP A 94 -4.04 22.69 -7.05
N GLN A 95 -5.23 23.29 -7.25
CA GLN A 95 -6.15 23.62 -6.16
C GLN A 95 -7.04 22.46 -5.70
N TYR A 96 -7.09 21.39 -6.46
CA TYR A 96 -7.98 20.25 -6.18
C TYR A 96 -7.21 18.96 -5.94
N VAL A 97 -7.58 18.25 -4.87
CA VAL A 97 -6.97 16.94 -4.55
C VAL A 97 -7.07 15.95 -5.72
N ALA A 98 -8.13 16.06 -6.54
CA ALA A 98 -8.35 15.17 -7.68
C ALA A 98 -7.29 15.34 -8.80
N SER A 99 -6.83 16.57 -9.03
CA SER A 99 -5.93 16.93 -10.16
C SER A 99 -4.52 17.34 -9.73
N ALA A 100 -4.33 17.88 -8.51
CA ALA A 100 -3.03 18.30 -8.00
C ALA A 100 -1.98 17.19 -8.03
N THR A 101 -0.73 17.54 -8.30
CA THR A 101 0.40 16.59 -8.37
C THR A 101 1.61 17.08 -7.57
N GLY A 102 2.48 16.16 -7.17
CA GLY A 102 3.75 16.47 -6.51
C GLY A 102 3.57 17.31 -5.24
N ASP A 103 4.29 18.43 -5.16
CA ASP A 103 4.29 19.31 -4.00
C ASP A 103 2.94 20.00 -3.76
N ALA A 104 2.20 20.34 -4.83
CA ALA A 104 0.87 20.91 -4.69
C ALA A 104 -0.09 19.97 -3.96
N LEU A 105 -0.07 18.70 -4.33
CA LEU A 105 -0.87 17.67 -3.64
C LEU A 105 -0.41 17.50 -2.18
N SER A 106 0.90 17.60 -1.91
CA SER A 106 1.43 17.51 -0.54
C SER A 106 0.95 18.67 0.33
N ARG A 107 0.96 19.90 -0.20
CA ARG A 107 0.44 21.08 0.52
C ARG A 107 -1.04 20.97 0.83
N LEU A 108 -1.85 20.54 -0.13
CA LEU A 108 -3.27 20.28 0.11
C LEU A 108 -3.50 19.24 1.21
N GLY A 109 -2.66 18.21 1.26
CA GLY A 109 -2.74 17.22 2.33
C GLY A 109 -2.34 17.77 3.70
N GLU A 110 -1.32 18.61 3.77
CA GLU A 110 -0.92 19.31 5.00
C GLU A 110 -2.05 20.19 5.53
N GLU A 111 -2.75 20.92 4.66
CA GLU A 111 -3.93 21.72 5.04
C GLU A 111 -5.08 20.85 5.58
N LEU A 112 -5.20 19.61 5.09
CA LEU A 112 -6.16 18.63 5.58
C LEU A 112 -5.67 17.89 6.84
N GLY A 113 -4.47 18.20 7.34
CA GLY A 113 -3.86 17.52 8.49
C GLY A 113 -3.32 16.12 8.19
N VAL A 114 -3.17 15.76 6.92
CA VAL A 114 -2.65 14.45 6.48
C VAL A 114 -1.37 14.68 5.70
N THR A 115 -0.23 14.63 6.36
CA THR A 115 1.08 14.74 5.70
C THR A 115 1.32 13.53 4.79
N ARG A 116 2.09 13.73 3.71
CA ARG A 116 2.44 12.64 2.80
C ARG A 116 3.34 11.63 3.53
N PRO A 117 2.90 10.36 3.69
CA PRO A 117 3.73 9.34 4.30
C PRO A 117 4.97 9.05 3.44
N PHE A 118 6.06 8.72 4.07
CA PHE A 118 7.26 8.24 3.41
C PHE A 118 7.11 6.78 2.96
N LEU A 119 7.94 6.36 2.03
CA LEU A 119 8.14 4.96 1.69
C LEU A 119 9.10 4.29 2.67
N GLU A 120 9.03 2.98 2.72
CA GLU A 120 10.02 2.17 3.39
C GLU A 120 11.28 2.05 2.51
N ALA A 121 12.47 2.15 3.10
CA ALA A 121 13.72 1.93 2.40
C ALA A 121 13.85 0.47 1.98
N THR A 122 14.34 0.22 0.77
CA THR A 122 14.53 -1.12 0.22
C THR A 122 15.98 -1.37 -0.14
N GLY A 123 16.41 -2.61 -0.05
CA GLY A 123 17.76 -3.01 -0.42
C GLY A 123 17.92 -4.53 -0.41
N VAL A 124 19.14 -4.99 -0.47
CA VAL A 124 19.45 -6.42 -0.47
C VAL A 124 20.47 -6.78 0.59
N VAL A 125 20.30 -7.95 1.17
CA VAL A 125 21.29 -8.57 2.07
C VAL A 125 21.66 -9.95 1.53
N SER A 126 22.87 -10.39 1.82
CA SER A 126 23.28 -11.76 1.54
C SER A 126 23.12 -12.60 2.80
N LEU A 127 22.37 -13.70 2.69
CA LEU A 127 22.21 -14.68 3.75
C LEU A 127 23.05 -15.91 3.45
N THR A 128 23.86 -16.34 4.40
CA THR A 128 24.71 -17.53 4.25
C THR A 128 24.36 -18.57 5.29
N PHE A 129 23.91 -19.73 4.85
CA PHE A 129 23.51 -20.85 5.70
C PHE A 129 24.68 -21.76 6.00
N VAL A 130 24.92 -21.97 7.27
CA VAL A 130 25.87 -22.99 7.78
C VAL A 130 25.04 -24.12 8.38
N PRO A 131 24.80 -25.20 7.61
CA PRO A 131 23.89 -26.25 8.03
C PRO A 131 24.38 -26.99 9.27
N PRO A 132 23.61 -27.02 10.37
CA PRO A 132 23.90 -27.87 11.51
C PRO A 132 23.76 -29.35 11.13
N ALA A 133 24.29 -30.24 11.97
CA ALA A 133 24.23 -31.67 11.72
C ALA A 133 22.77 -32.17 11.55
N GLY A 134 22.52 -32.92 10.49
CA GLY A 134 21.18 -33.46 10.19
C GLY A 134 20.23 -32.52 9.46
N ARG A 135 20.66 -31.27 9.13
CA ARG A 135 19.83 -30.32 8.39
C ARG A 135 20.49 -29.97 7.04
N ASN A 136 19.74 -30.11 5.94
CA ASN A 136 20.23 -29.81 4.59
C ASN A 136 19.63 -28.53 4.00
N SER A 137 18.52 -28.07 4.52
CA SER A 137 17.84 -26.86 4.07
C SER A 137 17.19 -26.13 5.23
N LEU A 138 16.99 -24.83 5.08
CA LEU A 138 16.28 -23.98 6.01
C LEU A 138 15.57 -22.89 5.22
N THR A 139 14.27 -22.72 5.47
CA THR A 139 13.49 -21.64 4.88
C THR A 139 13.38 -20.48 5.85
N ILE A 140 13.78 -19.31 5.39
CA ILE A 140 13.53 -18.04 6.08
C ILE A 140 12.22 -17.48 5.52
N PRO A 141 11.19 -17.29 6.34
CA PRO A 141 9.89 -16.84 5.87
C PRO A 141 9.91 -15.37 5.44
N ARG A 142 8.91 -14.95 4.66
CA ARG A 142 8.62 -13.55 4.40
C ARG A 142 8.33 -12.81 5.70
N GLY A 143 8.84 -11.58 5.82
CA GLY A 143 8.66 -10.76 7.01
C GLY A 143 9.55 -11.16 8.17
N ALA A 144 10.54 -12.04 7.98
CA ALA A 144 11.53 -12.35 9.00
C ALA A 144 12.34 -11.09 9.32
N ARG A 145 12.42 -10.74 10.60
CA ARG A 145 13.05 -9.48 11.04
C ARG A 145 14.54 -9.62 11.26
N LEU A 146 15.26 -8.66 10.67
CA LEU A 146 16.67 -8.42 10.88
C LEU A 146 16.84 -7.14 11.70
N LEU A 147 17.85 -7.12 12.54
CA LEU A 147 18.18 -5.99 13.42
C LEU A 147 19.58 -5.49 13.15
N SER A 148 19.75 -4.17 13.24
CA SER A 148 21.07 -3.55 13.33
C SER A 148 21.54 -3.50 14.79
N THR A 149 22.79 -3.03 15.01
CA THR A 149 23.29 -2.77 16.36
C THR A 149 22.69 -1.51 16.98
N GLY A 150 22.17 -0.58 16.18
CA GLY A 150 21.47 0.63 16.59
C GLY A 150 19.94 0.48 16.61
N ASP A 151 19.46 -0.76 16.69
CA ASP A 151 18.03 -1.10 16.81
C ASP A 151 17.15 -0.68 15.62
N HIS A 152 17.75 -0.56 14.42
CA HIS A 152 16.96 -0.42 13.20
C HIS A 152 16.46 -1.80 12.74
N HIS A 153 15.24 -1.83 12.27
CA HIS A 153 14.53 -3.04 11.86
C HIS A 153 14.38 -3.11 10.35
N ALA A 154 14.69 -4.26 9.76
CA ALA A 154 14.34 -4.60 8.39
C ALA A 154 13.67 -5.96 8.33
N ALA A 155 12.94 -6.25 7.28
CA ALA A 155 12.24 -7.51 7.10
C ALA A 155 12.46 -8.06 5.68
N THR A 156 12.48 -9.38 5.53
CA THR A 156 12.57 -10.04 4.23
C THR A 156 11.31 -9.81 3.40
N SER A 157 11.44 -9.43 2.14
CA SER A 157 10.31 -9.17 1.23
C SER A 157 9.63 -10.45 0.75
N ALA A 158 10.41 -11.53 0.62
CA ALA A 158 9.96 -12.83 0.14
C ALA A 158 10.56 -13.96 0.98
N PRO A 159 9.93 -15.14 1.01
CA PRO A 159 10.53 -16.31 1.61
C PRO A 159 11.75 -16.75 0.81
N VAL A 160 12.76 -17.26 1.50
CA VAL A 160 13.98 -17.79 0.88
C VAL A 160 14.37 -19.11 1.48
N THR A 161 14.60 -20.11 0.64
CA THR A 161 15.09 -21.43 1.07
C THR A 161 16.60 -21.54 0.79
N LEU A 162 17.35 -21.63 1.87
CA LEU A 162 18.79 -21.85 1.85
C LEU A 162 19.06 -23.36 1.92
N THR A 163 19.96 -23.85 1.08
CA THR A 163 20.32 -25.28 1.04
C THR A 163 21.83 -25.46 1.18
N ARG A 164 22.26 -26.67 1.53
CA ARG A 164 23.69 -26.98 1.61
C ARG A 164 24.41 -26.76 0.27
N ASP A 165 23.73 -27.00 -0.87
CA ASP A 165 24.30 -26.84 -2.21
C ASP A 165 24.29 -25.38 -2.67
N ARG A 166 23.35 -24.57 -2.14
CA ARG A 166 23.26 -23.12 -2.35
C ARG A 166 23.19 -22.42 -1.00
N PRO A 167 24.32 -22.36 -0.28
CA PRO A 167 24.34 -21.84 1.08
C PRO A 167 24.15 -20.32 1.15
N THR A 168 24.52 -19.60 0.09
CA THR A 168 24.44 -18.15 0.04
C THR A 168 23.41 -17.71 -0.98
N GLN A 169 22.48 -16.85 -0.54
CA GLN A 169 21.48 -16.23 -1.41
C GLN A 169 21.36 -14.74 -1.10
N ILE A 170 21.12 -13.95 -2.14
CA ILE A 170 20.80 -12.53 -2.02
C ILE A 170 19.28 -12.42 -1.82
N VAL A 171 18.90 -11.71 -0.78
CA VAL A 171 17.50 -11.55 -0.36
C VAL A 171 17.17 -10.08 -0.31
N GLU A 172 16.03 -9.74 -0.90
CA GLU A 172 15.49 -8.40 -0.81
C GLU A 172 14.91 -8.15 0.58
N VAL A 173 15.23 -7.00 1.15
CA VAL A 173 14.77 -6.57 2.47
C VAL A 173 14.19 -5.17 2.39
N VAL A 174 13.24 -4.92 3.26
CA VAL A 174 12.54 -3.64 3.38
C VAL A 174 12.68 -3.16 4.83
N ALA A 175 13.02 -1.89 5.02
CA ALA A 175 13.01 -1.28 6.34
C ALA A 175 11.59 -1.38 6.94
N PHE A 176 11.50 -1.69 8.22
CA PHE A 176 10.18 -1.86 8.85
C PHE A 176 9.47 -0.52 9.06
N TYR A 177 10.23 0.50 9.44
CA TYR A 177 9.70 1.86 9.59
C TYR A 177 9.98 2.66 8.32
N PRO A 178 8.99 3.45 7.84
CA PRO A 178 9.20 4.36 6.72
C PRO A 178 10.01 5.59 7.14
N GLY A 179 10.62 6.23 6.17
CA GLY A 179 11.29 7.51 6.38
C GLY A 179 12.79 7.48 6.13
N PRO A 180 13.39 8.69 5.96
CA PRO A 180 14.81 8.84 5.62
C PRO A 180 15.75 8.33 6.71
N ASP A 181 15.34 8.35 7.98
CA ASP A 181 16.13 7.84 9.11
C ASP A 181 16.33 6.31 9.08
N HIS A 182 15.56 5.64 8.23
CA HIS A 182 15.61 4.20 8.04
C HIS A 182 16.26 3.78 6.71
N ASN A 183 16.94 4.71 6.04
CA ASN A 183 17.91 4.41 5.00
C ASN A 183 19.18 3.87 5.68
N LEU A 184 19.38 2.56 5.61
CA LEU A 184 20.43 1.91 6.38
C LEU A 184 21.71 1.80 5.55
N ASP A 185 22.77 2.48 5.99
CA ASP A 185 24.10 2.42 5.37
C ASP A 185 24.98 1.39 6.11
N PRO A 186 25.41 0.31 5.46
CA PRO A 186 26.29 -0.69 6.05
C PRO A 186 27.68 -0.17 6.43
N ALA A 187 28.10 0.98 5.92
CA ALA A 187 29.32 1.65 6.32
C ALA A 187 29.24 2.20 7.75
N GLN A 188 28.03 2.46 8.24
CA GLN A 188 27.78 2.90 9.61
C GLN A 188 27.49 1.68 10.51
N PRO A 189 28.33 1.40 11.53
CA PRO A 189 28.15 0.22 12.37
C PRO A 189 26.76 0.13 13.03
N ALA A 190 26.19 1.27 13.44
CA ALA A 190 24.87 1.31 14.07
C ALA A 190 23.73 0.92 13.13
N GLN A 191 23.88 1.15 11.82
CA GLN A 191 22.86 0.89 10.80
C GLN A 191 23.03 -0.45 10.11
N LYS A 192 24.16 -1.13 10.35
CA LYS A 192 24.46 -2.41 9.73
C LYS A 192 23.60 -3.52 10.31
N LEU A 193 22.81 -4.20 9.44
CA LEU A 193 22.04 -5.37 9.82
C LEU A 193 22.96 -6.56 10.07
N VAL A 194 22.93 -7.10 11.31
CA VAL A 194 23.90 -8.11 11.76
C VAL A 194 23.30 -9.23 12.58
N ARG A 195 22.02 -9.13 12.98
CA ARG A 195 21.39 -10.13 13.84
C ARG A 195 19.93 -10.36 13.45
N TRP A 196 19.43 -11.53 13.79
CA TRP A 196 18.02 -11.87 13.72
C TRP A 196 17.28 -11.35 14.95
N ASN A 197 16.02 -10.95 14.78
CA ASN A 197 15.20 -10.59 15.94
C ASN A 197 14.90 -11.86 16.76
N PRO A 198 15.31 -11.92 18.05
CA PRO A 198 15.09 -13.10 18.89
C PRO A 198 13.59 -13.33 19.21
N ASP A 199 12.78 -12.27 19.14
CA ASP A 199 11.35 -12.30 19.47
C ASP A 199 10.47 -12.63 18.25
N ASP A 200 11.09 -12.85 17.07
CA ASP A 200 10.36 -13.20 15.87
C ASP A 200 9.96 -14.68 15.85
N ARG A 201 8.73 -14.95 16.27
CA ARG A 201 8.17 -16.32 16.33
C ARG A 201 8.12 -17.02 14.97
N LYS A 202 8.12 -16.26 13.86
CA LYS A 202 8.17 -16.85 12.50
C LYS A 202 9.43 -17.63 12.22
N LEU A 203 10.50 -17.33 12.95
CA LEU A 203 11.79 -18.02 12.85
C LEU A 203 11.89 -19.27 13.73
N GLU A 204 10.88 -19.58 14.55
CA GLU A 204 10.90 -20.75 15.44
C GLU A 204 10.69 -22.06 14.66
N TRP A 205 9.84 -22.04 13.65
CA TRP A 205 9.45 -23.22 12.91
C TRP A 205 9.61 -23.04 11.40
N ASP A 206 10.13 -24.07 10.74
CA ASP A 206 10.20 -24.24 9.29
C ASP A 206 9.30 -25.42 8.91
N GLY A 207 8.03 -25.14 8.73
CA GLY A 207 6.99 -26.15 8.63
C GLY A 207 6.85 -26.92 9.94
N SER A 208 7.02 -28.25 9.93
CA SER A 208 7.05 -29.10 11.13
C SER A 208 8.44 -29.27 11.72
N LEU A 209 9.44 -28.69 11.10
CA LEU A 209 10.83 -28.81 11.55
C LEU A 209 11.24 -27.59 12.36
N PRO A 210 12.23 -27.72 13.25
CA PRO A 210 12.79 -26.58 13.95
C PRO A 210 13.28 -25.51 12.96
N GLY A 211 12.81 -24.28 13.11
CA GLY A 211 13.29 -23.11 12.36
C GLY A 211 14.59 -22.55 12.91
N LEU A 212 15.01 -21.40 12.44
CA LEU A 212 16.31 -20.81 12.74
C LEU A 212 16.54 -20.61 14.25
N THR A 213 15.59 -19.99 14.96
CA THR A 213 15.75 -19.70 16.40
C THR A 213 15.70 -20.97 17.25
N GLN A 214 14.86 -21.94 16.88
CA GLN A 214 14.80 -23.21 17.57
C GLN A 214 16.07 -24.06 17.33
N LEU A 215 16.58 -24.10 16.09
CA LEU A 215 17.85 -24.76 15.78
C LEU A 215 19.02 -24.13 16.57
N ALA A 216 19.05 -22.82 16.65
CA ALA A 216 20.06 -22.09 17.42
C ALA A 216 19.98 -22.43 18.92
N ARG A 217 18.76 -22.49 19.47
CA ARG A 217 18.53 -22.89 20.87
C ARG A 217 18.97 -24.34 21.14
N ILE A 218 18.63 -25.26 20.25
CA ILE A 218 19.03 -26.68 20.37
C ILE A 218 20.56 -26.83 20.32
N ALA A 219 21.21 -26.07 19.42
CA ALA A 219 22.67 -26.10 19.25
C ALA A 219 23.42 -25.26 20.29
N GLY A 220 22.74 -24.44 21.08
CA GLY A 220 23.38 -23.54 22.07
C GLY A 220 24.20 -22.44 21.41
N VAL A 221 23.84 -22.00 20.19
CA VAL A 221 24.56 -20.98 19.41
C VAL A 221 23.69 -19.79 19.07
N ASP A 222 24.29 -18.69 18.67
CA ASP A 222 23.54 -17.52 18.15
C ASP A 222 22.94 -17.86 16.77
N PRO A 223 21.69 -17.48 16.47
CA PRO A 223 21.08 -17.67 15.15
C PRO A 223 21.94 -17.22 13.97
N LYS A 224 22.72 -16.15 14.12
CA LYS A 224 23.67 -15.66 13.09
C LYS A 224 24.77 -16.66 12.74
N THR A 225 25.06 -17.63 13.60
CA THR A 225 26.05 -18.68 13.35
C THR A 225 25.49 -19.72 12.38
N ILE A 226 24.17 -19.91 12.38
CA ILE A 226 23.45 -20.83 11.46
C ILE A 226 23.12 -20.12 10.15
N VAL A 227 22.59 -18.88 10.21
CA VAL A 227 22.37 -18.05 9.04
C VAL A 227 23.02 -16.68 9.26
N ALA A 228 24.19 -16.52 8.67
CA ALA A 228 24.92 -15.27 8.71
C ALA A 228 24.30 -14.23 7.79
N ILE A 229 24.26 -12.98 8.25
CA ILE A 229 23.74 -11.83 7.52
C ILE A 229 24.94 -10.98 7.06
N ALA A 230 25.03 -10.75 5.75
CA ALA A 230 25.99 -9.81 5.18
C ALA A 230 25.23 -8.65 4.54
N HIS A 231 25.20 -7.52 5.22
CA HIS A 231 24.67 -6.25 4.72
C HIS A 231 25.83 -5.46 4.11
N THR A 232 25.85 -5.39 2.79
CA THR A 232 26.95 -4.78 2.01
C THR A 232 26.50 -3.59 1.15
N THR A 233 25.22 -3.52 0.82
CA THR A 233 24.64 -2.46 0.00
C THR A 233 23.62 -1.67 0.83
N PRO A 234 23.58 -0.33 0.72
CA PRO A 234 22.65 0.47 1.52
C PRO A 234 21.19 0.17 1.16
N LEU A 235 20.31 0.27 2.15
CA LEU A 235 18.87 0.39 1.93
C LEU A 235 18.57 1.86 1.62
N THR A 236 17.82 2.12 0.55
CA THR A 236 17.51 3.46 0.04
C THR A 236 16.05 3.61 -0.31
N GLY A 237 15.59 4.84 -0.52
CA GLY A 237 14.21 5.14 -0.94
C GLY A 237 13.28 5.54 0.19
N GLY A 238 13.74 5.49 1.44
CA GLY A 238 12.95 5.93 2.60
C GLY A 238 12.70 7.44 2.62
N GLU A 239 13.48 8.23 1.88
CA GLU A 239 13.27 9.66 1.70
C GLU A 239 12.14 9.98 0.72
N LEU A 240 11.68 9.01 -0.06
CA LEU A 240 10.62 9.22 -1.04
C LEU A 240 9.26 9.19 -0.36
N GLY A 241 8.42 10.16 -0.69
CA GLY A 241 7.01 10.16 -0.30
C GLY A 241 6.19 9.17 -1.13
N TRP A 242 5.01 8.80 -0.63
CA TRP A 242 4.08 7.97 -1.39
C TRP A 242 3.80 8.56 -2.78
N PRO A 243 3.67 7.71 -3.81
CA PRO A 243 3.25 8.16 -5.14
C PRO A 243 1.91 8.89 -5.09
N ASP A 244 1.73 9.91 -5.96
CA ASP A 244 0.55 10.77 -5.99
C ASP A 244 -0.77 9.99 -6.00
N GLY A 245 -0.86 8.91 -6.77
CA GLY A 245 -2.06 8.07 -6.86
C GLY A 245 -2.45 7.44 -5.51
N ARG A 246 -1.47 6.92 -4.78
CA ARG A 246 -1.67 6.31 -3.46
C ARG A 246 -2.02 7.39 -2.42
N TYR A 247 -1.30 8.51 -2.44
CA TYR A 247 -1.54 9.62 -1.51
C TYR A 247 -2.88 10.31 -1.77
N ARG A 248 -3.25 10.55 -3.02
CA ARG A 248 -4.57 11.08 -3.41
C ARG A 248 -5.70 10.18 -2.92
N THR A 249 -5.56 8.85 -3.05
CA THR A 249 -6.54 7.91 -2.53
C THR A 249 -6.70 8.02 -1.01
N LEU A 250 -5.59 8.24 -0.30
CA LEU A 250 -5.60 8.50 1.14
C LEU A 250 -6.37 9.79 1.46
N LEU A 251 -6.04 10.91 0.79
CA LEU A 251 -6.68 12.20 1.03
C LEU A 251 -8.18 12.20 0.71
N LEU A 252 -8.60 11.52 -0.36
CA LEU A 252 -10.01 11.42 -0.73
C LEU A 252 -10.82 10.55 0.26
N ARG A 253 -10.16 9.63 0.95
CA ARG A 253 -10.76 8.78 1.98
C ARG A 253 -10.57 9.32 3.39
N ALA A 254 -9.68 10.31 3.58
CA ALA A 254 -9.44 10.91 4.87
C ALA A 254 -10.72 11.58 5.38
N PRO A 255 -11.19 11.24 6.58
CA PRO A 255 -12.38 11.83 7.13
C PRO A 255 -12.13 13.30 7.44
N ARG A 256 -13.09 14.14 7.09
CA ARG A 256 -13.04 15.59 7.39
C ARG A 256 -13.31 15.91 8.86
N ALA A 257 -13.71 14.90 9.63
CA ALA A 257 -13.95 15.01 11.07
C ALA A 257 -13.03 14.06 11.83
N LEU A 258 -12.21 14.58 12.71
CA LEU A 258 -11.23 13.84 13.53
C LEU A 258 -11.89 12.78 14.46
N TRP A 259 -13.20 12.86 14.66
CA TRP A 259 -13.97 12.08 15.63
C TRP A 259 -14.79 10.96 15.01
N SER A 260 -14.54 10.61 13.75
CA SER A 260 -15.27 9.55 13.09
C SER A 260 -14.55 8.21 13.21
N ALA A 261 -15.29 7.11 13.10
CA ALA A 261 -14.72 5.77 13.00
C ALA A 261 -13.70 5.67 11.85
N ASP A 262 -13.92 6.44 10.78
CA ASP A 262 -13.00 6.53 9.64
C ASP A 262 -11.67 7.22 10.02
N GLY A 263 -11.69 8.22 10.91
CA GLY A 263 -10.47 8.89 11.42
C GLY A 263 -9.61 7.93 12.22
N VAL A 264 -10.23 7.22 13.14
CA VAL A 264 -9.55 6.22 13.97
C VAL A 264 -9.01 5.07 13.09
N ARG A 265 -9.82 4.58 12.14
CA ARG A 265 -9.39 3.54 11.19
C ARG A 265 -8.21 4.01 10.34
N LEU A 266 -8.22 5.26 9.87
CA LEU A 266 -7.13 5.85 9.10
C LEU A 266 -5.85 5.91 9.92
N ALA A 267 -5.91 6.47 11.13
CA ALA A 267 -4.76 6.57 12.03
C ALA A 267 -4.17 5.17 12.32
N ALA A 268 -5.01 4.20 12.65
CA ALA A 268 -4.58 2.83 12.87
C ALA A 268 -3.93 2.21 11.62
N SER A 269 -4.47 2.45 10.42
CA SER A 269 -3.94 1.88 9.18
C SER A 269 -2.63 2.52 8.69
N LEU A 270 -2.26 3.69 9.21
CA LEU A 270 -0.98 4.34 8.93
C LEU A 270 0.16 3.82 9.83
N VAL A 271 -0.16 3.09 10.89
CA VAL A 271 0.87 2.50 11.77
C VAL A 271 1.64 1.41 11.01
N PRO A 272 2.99 1.46 11.03
CA PRO A 272 3.81 0.42 10.43
C PRO A 272 3.46 -0.97 10.99
N GLY A 273 3.35 -1.96 10.10
CA GLY A 273 2.96 -3.31 10.50
C GLY A 273 1.46 -3.59 10.47
N VAL A 274 0.61 -2.59 10.31
CA VAL A 274 -0.83 -2.77 10.10
C VAL A 274 -1.10 -3.10 8.62
N ARG A 275 -1.77 -4.23 8.39
CA ARG A 275 -2.30 -4.62 7.07
C ARG A 275 -3.65 -3.96 6.83
N GLN A 276 -4.56 -4.09 7.80
CA GLN A 276 -5.90 -3.51 7.78
C GLN A 276 -6.34 -3.17 9.20
N ALA A 277 -7.18 -2.15 9.33
CA ALA A 277 -7.83 -1.79 10.57
C ALA A 277 -9.34 -1.67 10.35
N GLN A 278 -10.13 -2.13 11.32
CA GLN A 278 -11.59 -2.00 11.36
C GLN A 278 -11.98 -1.44 12.70
N VAL A 279 -12.88 -0.47 12.72
CA VAL A 279 -13.41 0.12 13.94
C VAL A 279 -14.81 -0.43 14.15
N ILE A 280 -15.07 -0.96 15.33
CA ILE A 280 -16.37 -1.49 15.77
C ILE A 280 -16.83 -0.61 16.92
N ASP A 281 -17.97 0.02 16.73
CA ASP A 281 -18.69 0.75 17.75
C ASP A 281 -19.92 -0.08 18.14
N ASP A 282 -19.88 -0.71 19.30
CA ASP A 282 -20.95 -1.60 19.78
C ASP A 282 -22.27 -0.88 20.03
N LEU A 283 -22.25 0.45 20.15
CA LEU A 283 -23.48 1.24 20.27
C LEU A 283 -24.14 1.53 18.93
N GLY A 284 -23.51 1.11 17.84
CA GLY A 284 -24.10 1.13 16.50
C GLY A 284 -24.56 2.50 16.05
N GLY A 285 -23.80 3.56 16.38
CA GLY A 285 -24.17 4.94 16.10
C GLY A 285 -25.66 5.19 16.35
N LEU A 286 -26.05 6.24 17.01
CA LEU A 286 -27.47 6.65 17.04
C LEU A 286 -28.01 6.50 15.63
N ASP A 287 -28.97 5.60 15.44
CA ASP A 287 -29.67 5.47 14.16
C ASP A 287 -30.40 6.79 13.90
N VAL A 288 -29.68 7.68 13.22
CA VAL A 288 -30.14 9.05 12.96
C VAL A 288 -31.45 9.03 12.19
N ASP A 289 -31.68 7.98 11.39
CA ASP A 289 -32.92 7.78 10.67
C ASP A 289 -34.11 7.54 11.62
N LEU A 290 -33.92 6.78 12.69
CA LEU A 290 -34.92 6.59 13.74
C LEU A 290 -35.18 7.88 14.53
N ALA A 291 -34.14 8.69 14.75
CA ALA A 291 -34.28 9.97 15.44
C ALA A 291 -35.02 11.02 14.58
N ILE A 292 -34.81 11.04 13.27
CA ILE A 292 -35.46 11.98 12.33
C ILE A 292 -36.94 11.61 12.14
N PHE A 293 -37.29 10.31 12.16
CA PHE A 293 -38.66 9.85 11.92
C PHE A 293 -39.53 9.70 13.18
N GLY A 294 -39.11 10.24 14.33
CA GLY A 294 -39.93 10.36 15.52
C GLY A 294 -40.20 9.06 16.28
N GLN A 295 -39.53 7.98 15.99
CA GLN A 295 -39.58 6.73 16.77
C GLN A 295 -38.60 6.70 17.93
N PHE A 296 -37.84 7.79 18.13
CA PHE A 296 -36.87 7.92 19.19
C PHE A 296 -37.57 8.04 20.54
N ARG A 297 -37.57 6.95 21.31
CA ARG A 297 -38.03 6.96 22.71
C ARG A 297 -36.91 7.46 23.61
N PHE A 298 -36.84 8.79 23.76
CA PHE A 298 -35.80 9.49 24.52
C PHE A 298 -35.62 8.93 25.92
N GLY A 299 -36.70 8.47 26.53
CA GLY A 299 -36.70 7.85 27.86
C GLY A 299 -35.97 6.50 27.89
N GLU A 300 -36.15 5.64 26.89
CA GLU A 300 -35.52 4.33 26.83
C GLU A 300 -34.02 4.46 26.50
N ALA A 301 -33.65 5.39 25.61
CA ALA A 301 -32.25 5.67 25.27
C ALA A 301 -31.50 6.29 26.47
N LEU A 302 -32.13 7.21 27.22
CA LEU A 302 -31.56 7.75 28.45
C LEU A 302 -31.41 6.70 29.55
N PHE A 303 -32.34 5.75 29.67
CA PHE A 303 -32.26 4.68 30.67
C PHE A 303 -31.30 3.56 30.24
N ALA A 304 -31.17 3.28 28.97
CA ALA A 304 -30.12 2.39 28.44
C ALA A 304 -28.73 3.01 28.67
N ALA A 305 -28.56 4.28 28.29
CA ALA A 305 -27.34 5.04 28.54
C ALA A 305 -27.06 5.23 30.04
N GLY A 306 -28.13 5.31 30.88
CA GLY A 306 -28.02 5.43 32.33
C GLY A 306 -27.49 4.18 33.03
N ARG A 307 -27.61 3.00 32.44
CA ARG A 307 -27.00 1.77 32.93
C ARG A 307 -25.49 1.71 32.64
N ASP A 308 -25.05 2.35 31.55
CA ASP A 308 -23.66 2.33 31.14
C ASP A 308 -22.87 3.59 31.55
N LEU A 309 -23.53 4.50 32.32
CA LEU A 309 -22.86 5.69 32.87
C LEU A 309 -21.71 5.35 33.85
N VAL A 310 -21.63 4.11 34.31
CA VAL A 310 -20.53 3.63 35.17
C VAL A 310 -19.40 2.99 34.34
N ALA A 311 -19.66 2.53 33.12
CA ALA A 311 -18.66 1.99 32.23
C ALA A 311 -18.35 3.05 31.15
N PRO A 312 -17.07 3.41 30.95
CA PRO A 312 -16.72 4.30 29.88
C PRO A 312 -17.06 3.64 28.54
N HIS A 313 -17.58 4.45 27.63
CA HIS A 313 -17.86 4.02 26.26
C HIS A 313 -16.59 3.47 25.60
N THR A 314 -16.67 2.29 25.10
CA THR A 314 -15.52 1.61 24.50
C THR A 314 -15.75 1.42 23.02
N VAL A 315 -14.76 1.82 22.22
CA VAL A 315 -14.71 1.57 20.77
C VAL A 315 -13.59 0.57 20.52
N ASP A 316 -13.91 -0.50 19.82
CA ASP A 316 -12.96 -1.55 19.47
C ASP A 316 -12.32 -1.28 18.12
N VAL A 317 -10.99 -1.30 18.10
CA VAL A 317 -10.19 -1.20 16.87
C VAL A 317 -9.55 -2.55 16.62
N LEU A 318 -10.11 -3.29 15.66
CA LEU A 318 -9.52 -4.54 15.20
C LEU A 318 -8.38 -4.24 14.25
N VAL A 319 -7.24 -4.88 14.49
CA VAL A 319 -6.02 -4.67 13.70
C VAL A 319 -5.55 -6.00 13.13
N ALA A 320 -5.44 -6.06 11.81
CA ALA A 320 -4.81 -7.18 11.11
C ALA A 320 -3.33 -6.90 10.89
N PRO A 321 -2.42 -7.78 11.34
CA PRO A 321 -0.99 -7.56 11.18
C PRO A 321 -0.51 -7.85 9.76
N ARG A 322 0.55 -7.16 9.33
CA ARG A 322 1.38 -7.57 8.18
C ARG A 322 2.33 -8.69 8.59
N PRO A 323 2.88 -9.45 7.64
CA PRO A 323 3.83 -10.53 7.95
C PRO A 323 5.03 -10.11 8.80
N ALA A 324 5.50 -8.87 8.65
CA ALA A 324 6.64 -8.33 9.41
C ALA A 324 6.29 -7.82 10.82
N ALA A 325 4.99 -7.70 11.16
CA ALA A 325 4.58 -7.18 12.45
C ALA A 325 4.91 -8.17 13.58
N ILE A 326 5.22 -7.64 14.76
CA ILE A 326 5.32 -8.41 16.00
C ILE A 326 3.93 -8.41 16.63
N THR A 327 3.37 -9.59 16.83
CA THR A 327 2.06 -9.81 17.43
C THR A 327 2.19 -10.45 18.79
N GLY A 328 1.20 -10.27 19.65
CA GLY A 328 1.16 -10.80 20.99
C GLY A 328 1.71 -9.83 22.06
N GLU A 329 2.08 -10.35 23.23
CA GLU A 329 2.60 -9.55 24.34
C GLU A 329 4.11 -9.38 24.24
N GLY A 330 4.59 -8.16 24.47
CA GLY A 330 6.02 -7.84 24.46
C GLY A 330 6.29 -6.40 24.00
N PRO A 331 7.50 -5.89 24.21
CA PRO A 331 7.86 -4.55 23.76
C PRO A 331 7.82 -4.44 22.22
N GLY A 332 7.30 -3.32 21.73
CA GLY A 332 7.20 -3.06 20.28
C GLY A 332 6.16 -3.94 19.59
N ASN A 333 5.12 -4.36 20.32
CA ASN A 333 3.99 -5.07 19.71
C ASN A 333 3.09 -4.11 18.94
N LEU A 334 2.44 -4.62 17.90
CA LEU A 334 1.59 -3.85 17.01
C LEU A 334 0.41 -3.19 17.76
N ARG A 335 -0.13 -3.86 18.75
CA ARG A 335 -1.29 -3.36 19.53
C ARG A 335 -0.94 -2.06 20.25
N ASP A 336 0.23 -1.99 20.90
CA ASP A 336 0.64 -0.82 21.67
C ASP A 336 1.01 0.34 20.74
N ASP A 337 1.64 0.06 19.57
CA ASP A 337 1.94 1.06 18.56
C ASP A 337 0.65 1.68 17.99
N VAL A 338 -0.36 0.86 17.69
CA VAL A 338 -1.66 1.36 17.24
C VAL A 338 -2.39 2.11 18.34
N ALA A 339 -2.36 1.61 19.59
CA ALA A 339 -2.98 2.30 20.71
C ALA A 339 -2.39 3.70 20.91
N ALA A 340 -1.07 3.83 20.82
CA ALA A 340 -0.40 5.13 20.90
C ALA A 340 -0.83 6.07 19.75
N ALA A 341 -0.92 5.56 18.53
CA ALA A 341 -1.32 6.35 17.37
C ALA A 341 -2.77 6.86 17.44
N VAL A 342 -3.69 6.07 18.01
CA VAL A 342 -5.11 6.45 18.08
C VAL A 342 -5.46 7.22 19.36
N GLU A 343 -4.60 7.20 20.39
CA GLU A 343 -4.87 7.89 21.66
C GLU A 343 -5.04 9.40 21.48
N HIS A 344 -4.30 10.02 20.54
CA HIS A 344 -4.43 11.44 20.23
C HIS A 344 -5.76 11.83 19.61
N LEU A 345 -6.48 10.86 19.04
CA LEU A 345 -7.80 11.06 18.45
C LEU A 345 -8.95 10.78 19.44
N ARG A 346 -8.62 10.33 20.63
CA ARG A 346 -9.59 9.88 21.60
C ARG A 346 -10.40 11.05 22.18
N PRO A 347 -11.73 11.02 22.07
CA PRO A 347 -12.62 11.96 22.75
C PRO A 347 -12.58 11.79 24.27
N LEU A 348 -12.91 12.85 24.98
CA LEU A 348 -13.11 12.77 26.43
C LEU A 348 -14.26 11.80 26.76
N GLY A 349 -14.01 10.86 27.68
CA GLY A 349 -15.02 9.89 28.13
C GLY A 349 -15.17 8.63 27.27
N ILE A 350 -14.44 8.51 26.14
CA ILE A 350 -14.42 7.31 25.31
C ILE A 350 -13.11 6.56 25.55
N ARG A 351 -13.19 5.24 25.65
CA ARG A 351 -12.00 4.36 25.63
C ARG A 351 -11.85 3.71 24.27
N ILE A 352 -10.66 3.73 23.72
CA ILE A 352 -10.31 2.97 22.53
C ILE A 352 -9.58 1.71 22.98
N ARG A 353 -10.10 0.56 22.59
CA ARG A 353 -9.49 -0.74 22.86
C ARG A 353 -8.96 -1.31 21.54
N VAL A 354 -7.66 -1.50 21.45
CA VAL A 354 -7.04 -2.12 20.28
C VAL A 354 -6.99 -3.63 20.49
N ILE A 355 -7.52 -4.37 19.54
CA ILE A 355 -7.61 -5.83 19.55
C ILE A 355 -6.93 -6.36 18.29
N GLU A 356 -6.04 -7.31 18.45
CA GLU A 356 -5.51 -8.04 17.30
C GLU A 356 -6.61 -8.93 16.71
N ALA A 357 -6.76 -8.92 15.40
CA ALA A 357 -7.73 -9.75 14.71
C ALA A 357 -7.40 -11.24 14.87
N ASP A 358 -8.41 -12.04 15.10
CA ASP A 358 -8.27 -13.49 15.08
C ASP A 358 -7.82 -13.93 13.68
N GLN A 359 -6.73 -14.67 13.61
CA GLN A 359 -6.15 -15.11 12.37
C GLN A 359 -6.68 -16.49 11.98
N VAL A 360 -7.19 -16.59 10.76
CA VAL A 360 -7.52 -17.87 10.13
C VAL A 360 -6.40 -18.23 9.15
N PHE A 361 -5.57 -19.15 9.54
CA PHE A 361 -4.49 -19.64 8.70
C PHE A 361 -5.03 -20.55 7.60
N VAL A 362 -4.67 -20.23 6.37
CA VAL A 362 -5.11 -20.97 5.18
C VAL A 362 -3.92 -21.53 4.45
N GLY A 363 -3.89 -22.86 4.36
CA GLY A 363 -2.92 -23.61 3.58
C GLY A 363 -3.57 -24.28 2.38
N ILE A 364 -2.77 -24.92 1.54
CA ILE A 364 -3.22 -25.68 0.36
C ILE A 364 -2.60 -27.06 0.34
N GLU A 365 -3.38 -28.02 -0.16
CA GLU A 365 -2.89 -29.31 -0.66
C GLU A 365 -3.30 -29.42 -2.12
N ALA A 366 -2.35 -29.69 -3.00
CA ALA A 366 -2.62 -29.82 -4.43
C ALA A 366 -1.57 -30.71 -5.12
N LYS A 367 -2.00 -31.40 -6.17
CA LYS A 367 -1.11 -32.04 -7.14
C LYS A 367 -1.03 -31.14 -8.37
N ILE A 368 0.15 -30.69 -8.70
CA ILE A 368 0.40 -29.74 -9.78
C ILE A 368 1.11 -30.45 -10.93
N SER A 369 0.44 -30.51 -12.07
CA SER A 369 1.05 -31.01 -13.31
C SER A 369 1.88 -29.89 -13.94
N THR A 370 3.10 -30.21 -14.33
CA THR A 370 4.05 -29.22 -14.85
C THR A 370 4.42 -29.51 -16.29
N GLU A 371 4.61 -28.44 -17.08
CA GLU A 371 5.03 -28.53 -18.48
C GLU A 371 6.22 -27.61 -18.76
N GLY A 372 7.18 -28.10 -19.54
CA GLY A 372 8.34 -27.33 -19.97
C GLY A 372 9.41 -27.10 -18.91
N LEU A 373 9.27 -27.67 -17.72
CA LEU A 373 10.24 -27.55 -16.63
C LEU A 373 10.97 -28.89 -16.37
N PRO A 374 12.29 -28.86 -16.11
CA PRO A 374 13.07 -30.05 -15.81
C PRO A 374 12.87 -30.51 -14.35
N ILE A 375 11.65 -30.92 -14.01
CA ILE A 375 11.29 -31.37 -12.66
C ILE A 375 11.41 -32.88 -12.57
N PRO A 376 12.12 -33.41 -11.56
CA PRO A 376 12.21 -34.84 -11.32
C PRO A 376 10.84 -35.46 -10.97
N ARG A 377 10.51 -36.62 -11.51
CA ARG A 377 9.25 -37.32 -11.21
C ARG A 377 9.22 -37.98 -9.82
N SER A 378 10.37 -38.22 -9.22
CA SER A 378 10.45 -38.82 -7.88
C SER A 378 10.26 -37.76 -6.80
N PRO A 379 9.32 -37.96 -5.85
CA PRO A 379 9.12 -37.00 -4.74
C PRO A 379 10.38 -36.69 -3.92
N SER A 380 11.23 -37.71 -3.70
CA SER A 380 12.49 -37.55 -2.98
C SER A 380 13.50 -36.69 -3.75
N ALA A 381 13.53 -36.80 -5.08
CA ALA A 381 14.39 -35.98 -5.92
C ALA A 381 13.85 -34.51 -6.07
N GLN A 382 12.54 -34.33 -5.97
CA GLN A 382 11.95 -32.99 -5.96
C GLN A 382 12.36 -32.16 -4.74
N LEU A 383 12.53 -32.78 -3.57
CA LEU A 383 12.98 -32.11 -2.36
C LEU A 383 14.37 -31.48 -2.51
N THR A 384 15.20 -32.02 -3.37
CA THR A 384 16.55 -31.54 -3.64
C THR A 384 16.66 -30.73 -4.95
N SER A 385 15.60 -30.71 -5.76
CA SER A 385 15.58 -30.01 -7.04
C SER A 385 15.36 -28.50 -6.83
N PRO A 386 16.31 -27.64 -7.21
CA PRO A 386 16.14 -26.19 -7.06
C PRO A 386 14.97 -25.66 -7.89
N VAL A 387 14.73 -26.21 -9.09
CA VAL A 387 13.63 -25.80 -9.98
C VAL A 387 12.29 -26.16 -9.38
N ALA A 388 12.15 -27.35 -8.78
CA ALA A 388 10.93 -27.76 -8.11
C ALA A 388 10.62 -26.88 -6.89
N ASN A 389 11.62 -26.60 -6.08
CA ASN A 389 11.46 -25.75 -4.90
C ASN A 389 11.14 -24.30 -5.29
N GLU A 390 11.78 -23.76 -6.31
CA GLU A 390 11.49 -22.43 -6.81
C GLU A 390 10.05 -22.31 -7.34
N LEU A 391 9.57 -23.31 -8.11
CA LEU A 391 8.18 -23.34 -8.57
C LEU A 391 7.21 -23.39 -7.39
N LYS A 392 7.44 -24.26 -6.40
CA LYS A 392 6.60 -24.33 -5.19
C LYS A 392 6.55 -23.00 -4.46
N GLN A 393 7.67 -22.32 -4.32
CA GLN A 393 7.72 -20.99 -3.67
C GLN A 393 6.92 -19.95 -4.46
N ARG A 394 7.00 -19.94 -5.79
CA ARG A 394 6.19 -19.03 -6.62
C ARG A 394 4.70 -19.33 -6.50
N LEU A 395 4.31 -20.62 -6.49
CA LEU A 395 2.92 -21.01 -6.28
C LEU A 395 2.37 -20.56 -4.92
N LEU A 396 3.14 -20.79 -3.85
CA LEU A 396 2.77 -20.32 -2.52
C LEU A 396 2.71 -18.80 -2.43
N ALA A 397 3.62 -18.09 -3.10
CA ALA A 397 3.60 -16.62 -3.16
C ALA A 397 2.32 -16.10 -3.85
N ARG A 398 1.88 -16.74 -4.95
CA ARG A 398 0.62 -16.37 -5.63
C ARG A 398 -0.59 -16.55 -4.71
N VAL A 399 -0.65 -17.68 -3.99
CA VAL A 399 -1.72 -17.92 -3.02
C VAL A 399 -1.65 -16.93 -1.88
N ALA A 400 -0.45 -16.62 -1.39
CA ALA A 400 -0.23 -15.63 -0.33
C ALA A 400 -0.69 -14.23 -0.77
N ASP A 401 -0.33 -13.79 -1.97
CA ASP A 401 -0.75 -12.50 -2.51
C ASP A 401 -2.29 -12.39 -2.61
N TYR A 402 -2.95 -13.46 -3.06
CA TYR A 402 -4.41 -13.50 -3.06
C TYR A 402 -4.99 -13.41 -1.65
N VAL A 403 -4.56 -14.27 -0.72
CA VAL A 403 -5.07 -14.30 0.65
C VAL A 403 -4.80 -12.98 1.38
N GLU A 404 -3.64 -12.36 1.17
CA GLU A 404 -3.31 -11.05 1.74
C GLU A 404 -4.13 -9.89 1.15
N SER A 405 -4.69 -10.05 -0.04
CA SER A 405 -5.59 -9.05 -0.64
C SER A 405 -6.99 -9.03 -0.01
N LEU A 406 -7.39 -10.10 0.69
CA LEU A 406 -8.71 -10.23 1.31
C LEU A 406 -8.89 -9.28 2.49
N ARG A 407 -10.12 -8.87 2.72
CA ARG A 407 -10.53 -8.00 3.84
C ARG A 407 -11.02 -8.84 5.02
N PHE A 408 -11.28 -8.16 6.14
CA PHE A 408 -11.97 -8.77 7.27
C PHE A 408 -13.28 -9.43 6.81
N GLY A 409 -13.50 -10.68 7.22
CA GLY A 409 -14.70 -11.44 6.90
C GLY A 409 -14.79 -11.98 5.49
N ASP A 410 -13.86 -11.63 4.58
CA ASP A 410 -13.88 -12.17 3.22
C ASP A 410 -13.51 -13.66 3.24
N PRO A 411 -14.34 -14.54 2.65
CA PRO A 411 -14.01 -15.94 2.56
C PRO A 411 -12.89 -16.20 1.55
N VAL A 412 -12.01 -17.15 1.85
CA VAL A 412 -11.03 -17.60 0.86
C VAL A 412 -11.73 -18.52 -0.13
N ARG A 413 -11.85 -18.05 -1.38
CA ARG A 413 -12.58 -18.73 -2.43
C ARG A 413 -11.73 -19.79 -3.10
N TYR A 414 -12.24 -21.01 -3.15
CA TYR A 414 -11.58 -22.14 -3.81
C TYR A 414 -11.22 -21.81 -5.28
N ALA A 415 -12.17 -21.23 -6.02
CA ALA A 415 -11.97 -20.89 -7.43
C ALA A 415 -10.85 -19.89 -7.66
N GLU A 416 -10.70 -18.91 -6.78
CA GLU A 416 -9.63 -17.88 -6.87
C GLU A 416 -8.26 -18.48 -6.56
N VAL A 417 -8.18 -19.38 -5.59
CA VAL A 417 -6.94 -20.13 -5.30
C VAL A 417 -6.56 -21.01 -6.48
N MET A 418 -7.53 -21.73 -7.07
CA MET A 418 -7.33 -22.53 -8.29
C MET A 418 -6.80 -21.66 -9.44
N PHE A 419 -7.43 -20.48 -9.66
CA PHE A 419 -7.01 -19.54 -10.69
C PHE A 419 -5.59 -19.02 -10.43
N ALA A 420 -5.27 -18.67 -9.18
CA ALA A 420 -3.94 -18.19 -8.80
C ALA A 420 -2.85 -19.22 -9.10
N LEU A 421 -3.12 -20.51 -8.81
CA LEU A 421 -2.20 -21.61 -9.10
C LEU A 421 -2.05 -21.88 -10.61
N MET A 422 -3.18 -21.89 -11.35
CA MET A 422 -3.19 -22.12 -12.79
C MET A 422 -2.55 -20.98 -13.60
N SER A 423 -2.52 -19.77 -13.05
CA SER A 423 -1.90 -18.61 -13.70
C SER A 423 -0.36 -18.58 -13.62
N GLU A 424 0.25 -19.51 -12.86
CA GLU A 424 1.71 -19.54 -12.75
C GLU A 424 2.35 -20.22 -13.98
N PRO A 425 3.35 -19.56 -14.61
CA PRO A 425 4.06 -20.14 -15.75
C PRO A 425 4.74 -21.49 -15.41
N GLY A 426 4.53 -22.50 -16.26
CA GLY A 426 5.04 -23.86 -16.06
C GLY A 426 4.05 -24.82 -15.38
N VAL A 427 2.86 -24.33 -15.01
CA VAL A 427 1.74 -25.15 -14.54
C VAL A 427 0.84 -25.49 -15.73
N SER A 428 0.59 -26.76 -15.96
CA SER A 428 -0.35 -27.23 -16.99
C SER A 428 -1.71 -27.60 -16.42
N ASP A 429 -1.75 -28.13 -15.19
CA ASP A 429 -3.01 -28.52 -14.53
C ASP A 429 -2.84 -28.55 -13.01
N VAL A 430 -3.93 -28.36 -12.28
CA VAL A 430 -4.01 -28.45 -10.82
C VAL A 430 -5.05 -29.49 -10.44
N VAL A 431 -4.59 -30.59 -9.88
CA VAL A 431 -5.43 -31.74 -9.51
C VAL A 431 -5.52 -31.86 -7.99
N ASP A 432 -6.67 -32.33 -7.49
CA ASP A 432 -6.89 -32.59 -6.06
C ASP A 432 -6.63 -31.37 -5.14
N LEU A 433 -6.90 -30.16 -5.61
CA LEU A 433 -6.79 -28.98 -4.76
C LEU A 433 -7.72 -29.09 -3.55
N ARG A 434 -7.18 -28.90 -2.36
CA ARG A 434 -7.93 -28.77 -1.11
C ARG A 434 -7.38 -27.61 -0.31
N LEU A 435 -8.29 -26.85 0.29
CA LEU A 435 -7.92 -25.81 1.22
C LEU A 435 -7.79 -26.38 2.62
N LEU A 436 -6.82 -25.91 3.36
CA LEU A 436 -6.57 -26.24 4.77
C LEU A 436 -6.90 -25.04 5.63
N ARG A 437 -7.59 -25.25 6.75
CA ARG A 437 -7.98 -24.20 7.69
C ARG A 437 -7.47 -24.48 9.09
N PHE A 438 -6.91 -23.45 9.74
CA PHE A 438 -6.57 -23.46 11.16
C PHE A 438 -6.94 -22.10 11.79
N PRO A 439 -7.56 -22.05 12.96
CA PRO A 439 -8.09 -23.17 13.72
C PRO A 439 -9.24 -23.87 13.00
N PRO A 440 -9.47 -25.18 13.24
CA PRO A 440 -10.55 -25.93 12.62
C PRO A 440 -11.91 -25.38 13.08
N LEU A 441 -12.91 -25.37 12.18
CA LEU A 441 -14.30 -25.06 12.54
C LEU A 441 -14.90 -26.13 13.46
N ASN A 442 -14.54 -27.40 13.15
CA ASN A 442 -14.91 -28.55 13.98
C ASN A 442 -13.63 -29.21 14.49
N PRO A 443 -13.36 -29.16 15.80
CA PRO A 443 -12.17 -29.80 16.38
C PRO A 443 -12.04 -31.28 16.07
N GLN A 444 -13.17 -32.00 15.84
CA GLN A 444 -13.18 -33.42 15.49
C GLN A 444 -12.77 -33.67 14.03
N ALA A 445 -12.84 -32.66 13.17
CA ALA A 445 -12.41 -32.72 11.77
C ALA A 445 -10.95 -32.30 11.55
N ALA A 446 -10.25 -31.97 12.65
CA ALA A 446 -8.83 -31.61 12.58
C ALA A 446 -7.99 -32.86 12.33
N ASP A 447 -7.00 -32.72 11.44
CA ASP A 447 -5.98 -33.75 11.25
C ASP A 447 -5.15 -33.89 12.55
N PRO A 448 -5.07 -35.08 13.14
CA PRO A 448 -4.35 -35.30 14.39
C PRO A 448 -2.86 -34.99 14.30
N THR A 449 -2.30 -34.95 13.09
CA THR A 449 -0.87 -34.73 12.85
C THR A 449 -0.48 -33.28 12.83
N ASN A 450 -1.32 -32.40 12.24
CA ASN A 450 -0.98 -31.00 12.00
C ASN A 450 -2.02 -30.02 12.54
N GLY A 451 -3.16 -30.51 13.04
CA GLY A 451 -4.22 -29.67 13.61
C GLY A 451 -5.07 -28.90 12.59
N TYR A 452 -4.78 -29.00 11.30
CA TYR A 452 -5.57 -28.36 10.24
C TYR A 452 -6.84 -29.14 9.93
N GLN A 453 -7.90 -28.42 9.64
CA GLN A 453 -9.08 -28.99 9.03
C GLN A 453 -8.90 -28.96 7.51
N ARG A 454 -8.92 -30.12 6.88
CA ARG A 454 -8.98 -30.26 5.43
C ARG A 454 -10.41 -29.99 4.96
N MET A 455 -10.58 -28.97 4.12
CA MET A 455 -11.88 -28.65 3.54
C MET A 455 -12.25 -29.68 2.46
N GLU A 456 -13.54 -29.87 2.24
CA GLU A 456 -14.03 -30.68 1.12
C GLU A 456 -13.69 -30.02 -0.21
N PHE A 457 -13.68 -30.82 -1.26
CA PHE A 457 -13.37 -30.36 -2.62
C PHE A 457 -14.35 -29.25 -3.07
N GLY A 458 -13.83 -28.15 -3.58
CA GLY A 458 -14.62 -27.02 -4.05
C GLY A 458 -15.19 -26.10 -2.96
N VAL A 459 -14.94 -26.40 -1.67
CA VAL A 459 -15.49 -25.61 -0.55
C VAL A 459 -14.56 -24.46 -0.19
N ASN A 460 -15.15 -23.28 -0.02
CA ASN A 460 -14.45 -22.06 0.43
C ASN A 460 -14.13 -22.13 1.92
N VAL A 461 -13.02 -21.51 2.33
CA VAL A 461 -12.74 -21.30 3.75
C VAL A 461 -13.52 -20.07 4.23
N GLN A 462 -14.45 -20.30 5.15
CA GLN A 462 -15.23 -19.23 5.77
C GLN A 462 -14.39 -18.48 6.82
N VAL A 463 -14.51 -17.16 6.83
CA VAL A 463 -13.83 -16.25 7.74
C VAL A 463 -14.91 -15.38 8.38
N ALA A 464 -14.92 -15.28 9.70
CA ALA A 464 -15.90 -14.44 10.41
C ALA A 464 -15.57 -12.94 10.24
N ALA A 465 -16.54 -12.06 10.44
CA ALA A 465 -16.41 -10.62 10.24
C ALA A 465 -15.27 -9.96 11.05
N THR A 466 -14.88 -10.56 12.17
CA THR A 466 -13.79 -10.09 13.04
C THR A 466 -12.47 -10.83 12.78
N GLN A 467 -12.48 -11.80 11.86
CA GLN A 467 -11.32 -12.61 11.53
C GLN A 467 -10.68 -12.15 10.23
N ILE A 468 -9.39 -12.44 10.09
CA ILE A 468 -8.62 -12.18 8.87
C ILE A 468 -7.94 -13.45 8.38
N ALA A 469 -8.01 -13.72 7.07
CA ALA A 469 -7.28 -14.83 6.47
C ALA A 469 -5.78 -14.51 6.38
N VAL A 470 -4.95 -15.50 6.75
CA VAL A 470 -3.50 -15.41 6.71
C VAL A 470 -2.96 -16.62 5.94
N PRO A 471 -2.10 -16.43 4.94
CA PRO A 471 -1.53 -17.55 4.20
C PRO A 471 -0.53 -18.33 5.05
N VAL A 472 -0.56 -19.66 4.91
CA VAL A 472 0.48 -20.54 5.47
C VAL A 472 1.50 -20.85 4.39
N ASN A 473 2.74 -20.60 4.70
CA ASN A 473 3.86 -20.84 3.78
C ASN A 473 4.41 -22.28 3.99
N ASP A 474 3.56 -23.29 3.79
CA ASP A 474 3.92 -24.70 3.92
C ASP A 474 3.83 -25.39 2.56
N ASP A 475 4.97 -25.81 2.04
CA ASP A 475 5.10 -26.44 0.72
C ASP A 475 4.82 -27.96 0.72
N ARG A 476 4.63 -28.58 1.90
CA ARG A 476 4.42 -30.03 2.06
C ARG A 476 3.14 -30.50 1.41
N GLY A 477 2.13 -29.65 1.37
CA GLY A 477 0.86 -29.93 0.70
C GLY A 477 0.94 -29.84 -0.82
N VAL A 478 2.00 -29.30 -1.41
CA VAL A 478 2.15 -29.09 -2.85
C VAL A 478 3.02 -30.19 -3.46
N MET A 479 2.40 -31.08 -4.23
CA MET A 479 3.06 -32.17 -4.92
C MET A 479 3.14 -31.86 -6.42
N LEU A 480 4.33 -31.88 -7.01
CA LEU A 480 4.54 -31.70 -8.45
C LEU A 480 4.49 -33.07 -9.14
N ILE A 481 3.73 -33.19 -10.24
CA ILE A 481 3.53 -34.42 -11.00
C ILE A 481 3.77 -34.21 -12.49
#